data_ddab1a962a12923db4fafc4be85b72e7
#
_entry.id   ddab1a962a12923db4fafc4be85b72e7
#
_cell.length_a   1.000
_cell.length_b   1.000
_cell.length_c   1.000
_cell.angle_alpha   90.00
_cell.angle_beta   90.00
_cell.angle_gamma   90.00
#
_symmetry.space_group_name_H-M   'P 1'
#
loop_
_entity.id
_entity.type
_entity.pdbx_description
1 polymer ?
#
loop_
_entity_poly.entity_id
_entity_poly.type
_entity_poly.pdbx_seq_one_letter_code
_entity_poly.pdbx_strand_id
1 'polypeptide(L)'
;MLQHARFEHWIAAPLDQVFQFFGNPQNLPRLMPPWMQVKLKDVKIVPPADLPSGNFAGTGSTVGASYRVLPGLPFRTSSVARITAFEFNHYFEDVQEKGPFKTWHHRHEFAPEVRDGVNGTLVIDQVQYDPGLGALGKIGNALFIAPQMQKTFCHRQLALEEIVHSGKLTQSG
;
A
#
# COMPACT_ATOMS: atom_id res chain seq x y z
N MET A 1 -1.24 13.82 -16.93
CA MET A 1 -1.92 12.76 -17.72
C MET A 1 -2.00 11.52 -16.84
N LEU A 2 -3.21 10.96 -16.70
CA LEU A 2 -3.47 9.80 -15.84
C LEU A 2 -2.68 8.58 -16.31
N GLN A 3 -2.03 7.92 -15.37
CA GLN A 3 -1.28 6.68 -15.53
C GLN A 3 -1.96 5.58 -14.72
N HIS A 4 -1.77 4.34 -15.12
CA HIS A 4 -2.30 3.16 -14.45
C HIS A 4 -1.19 2.15 -14.22
N ALA A 5 -1.18 1.54 -13.04
CA ALA A 5 -0.33 0.40 -12.71
C ALA A 5 -1.17 -0.65 -11.99
N ARG A 6 -0.89 -1.93 -12.24
CA ARG A 6 -1.52 -3.07 -11.60
C ARG A 6 -0.45 -4.07 -11.20
N PHE A 7 -0.51 -4.54 -9.97
CA PHE A 7 0.39 -5.53 -9.42
C PHE A 7 -0.44 -6.63 -8.79
N GLU A 8 -0.04 -7.87 -9.02
CA GLU A 8 -0.69 -9.05 -8.44
C GLU A 8 0.34 -9.88 -7.70
N HIS A 9 -0.04 -10.35 -6.55
CA HIS A 9 0.79 -11.20 -5.72
C HIS A 9 -0.07 -12.24 -4.99
N TRP A 10 0.27 -13.50 -5.14
CA TRP A 10 -0.34 -14.57 -4.37
C TRP A 10 0.54 -14.92 -3.16
N ILE A 11 -0.08 -15.11 -2.01
CA ILE A 11 0.61 -15.46 -0.77
C ILE A 11 -0.07 -16.64 -0.09
N ALA A 12 0.69 -17.63 0.38
CA ALA A 12 0.21 -18.82 1.08
C ALA A 12 -0.17 -18.47 2.53
N ALA A 13 -1.22 -17.63 2.70
CA ALA A 13 -1.72 -17.22 4.00
C ALA A 13 -3.24 -16.97 3.92
N PRO A 14 -4.00 -17.17 5.04
CA PRO A 14 -5.43 -16.95 5.10
C PRO A 14 -5.81 -15.51 4.77
N LEU A 15 -6.92 -15.34 4.02
CA LEU A 15 -7.42 -14.05 3.56
C LEU A 15 -7.61 -13.04 4.69
N ASP A 16 -8.24 -13.46 5.78
CA ASP A 16 -8.50 -12.61 6.94
C ASP A 16 -7.23 -12.07 7.57
N GLN A 17 -6.18 -12.89 7.68
CA GLN A 17 -4.88 -12.47 8.22
C GLN A 17 -4.15 -11.50 7.29
N VAL A 18 -4.15 -11.76 5.98
CA VAL A 18 -3.55 -10.87 4.98
C VAL A 18 -4.29 -9.53 4.95
N PHE A 19 -5.62 -9.56 4.93
CA PHE A 19 -6.44 -8.35 4.94
C PHE A 19 -6.21 -7.52 6.22
N GLN A 20 -6.18 -8.18 7.39
CA GLN A 20 -5.88 -7.53 8.67
C GLN A 20 -4.50 -6.86 8.68
N PHE A 21 -3.51 -7.53 8.12
CA PHE A 21 -2.16 -6.99 8.02
C PHE A 21 -2.13 -5.70 7.20
N PHE A 22 -2.76 -5.68 6.02
CA PHE A 22 -2.81 -4.50 5.16
C PHE A 22 -3.71 -3.40 5.72
N GLY A 23 -4.83 -3.76 6.35
CA GLY A 23 -5.77 -2.81 6.95
C GLY A 23 -5.23 -2.06 8.16
N ASN A 24 -4.12 -2.52 8.76
CA ASN A 24 -3.45 -1.83 9.86
C ASN A 24 -2.32 -0.92 9.32
N PRO A 25 -2.47 0.42 9.36
CA PRO A 25 -1.46 1.34 8.84
C PRO A 25 -0.09 1.22 9.50
N GLN A 26 -0.01 0.70 10.74
CA GLN A 26 1.25 0.50 11.45
C GLN A 26 2.17 -0.50 10.74
N ASN A 27 1.62 -1.37 9.89
CA ASN A 27 2.38 -2.32 9.10
C ASN A 27 2.99 -1.72 7.82
N LEU A 28 2.56 -0.53 7.39
CA LEU A 28 3.07 0.10 6.16
C LEU A 28 4.61 0.16 6.10
N PRO A 29 5.33 0.59 7.15
CA PRO A 29 6.80 0.63 7.09
C PRO A 29 7.45 -0.74 6.89
N ARG A 30 6.80 -1.82 7.31
CA ARG A 30 7.31 -3.21 7.19
C ARG A 30 7.29 -3.72 5.75
N LEU A 31 6.41 -3.17 4.91
CA LEU A 31 6.30 -3.51 3.49
C LEU A 31 7.17 -2.64 2.59
N MET A 32 7.66 -1.50 3.09
CA MET A 32 8.34 -0.53 2.23
C MET A 32 9.84 -0.77 2.19
N PRO A 33 10.51 -0.50 1.05
CA PRO A 33 11.95 -0.64 0.94
C PRO A 33 12.68 0.11 2.07
N PRO A 34 13.66 -0.51 2.77
CA PRO A 34 14.33 0.09 3.93
C PRO A 34 14.99 1.44 3.63
N TRP A 35 15.48 1.65 2.40
CA TRP A 35 16.09 2.91 1.98
C TRP A 35 15.10 4.08 1.95
N MET A 36 13.79 3.82 1.79
CA MET A 36 12.75 4.85 1.86
C MET A 36 12.60 5.42 3.26
N GLN A 37 12.99 4.68 4.30
CA GLN A 37 12.89 5.09 5.71
C GLN A 37 11.52 5.69 6.02
N VAL A 38 10.47 4.95 5.68
CA VAL A 38 9.08 5.39 5.91
C VAL A 38 8.84 5.60 7.40
N LYS A 39 8.26 6.76 7.72
CA LYS A 39 7.85 7.12 9.08
C LYS A 39 6.40 7.56 9.05
N LEU A 40 5.57 6.90 9.82
CA LEU A 40 4.18 7.31 9.99
C LEU A 40 4.10 8.63 10.76
N LYS A 41 3.11 9.45 10.40
CA LYS A 41 2.79 10.74 11.02
C LYS A 41 1.28 10.93 11.00
N ASP A 42 0.73 11.50 12.05
CA ASP A 42 -0.67 11.96 12.10
C ASP A 42 -1.68 10.90 11.59
N VAL A 43 -1.56 9.66 12.11
CA VAL A 43 -2.49 8.58 11.79
C VAL A 43 -3.77 8.76 12.58
N LYS A 44 -4.90 8.91 11.88
CA LYS A 44 -6.24 8.94 12.48
C LYS A 44 -7.02 7.74 11.97
N ILE A 45 -7.40 6.84 12.86
CA ILE A 45 -8.18 5.65 12.53
C ILE A 45 -9.65 5.92 12.82
N VAL A 46 -10.48 5.68 11.82
CA VAL A 46 -11.93 5.53 11.92
C VAL A 46 -12.19 4.04 11.74
N PRO A 47 -12.51 3.29 12.82
CA PRO A 47 -12.75 1.86 12.69
C PRO A 47 -14.03 1.61 11.89
N PRO A 48 -14.09 0.52 11.09
CA PRO A 48 -15.33 0.11 10.44
C PRO A 48 -16.41 -0.22 11.48
N ALA A 49 -17.66 0.17 11.21
CA ALA A 49 -18.76 0.04 12.18
C ALA A 49 -19.09 -1.42 12.53
N ASP A 50 -18.89 -2.35 11.58
CA ASP A 50 -19.30 -3.74 11.70
C ASP A 50 -18.18 -4.70 12.11
N LEU A 51 -17.00 -4.16 12.48
CA LEU A 51 -15.88 -4.99 12.91
C LEU A 51 -15.61 -4.81 14.41
N PRO A 52 -15.17 -5.89 15.10
CA PRO A 52 -14.69 -5.76 16.46
C PRO A 52 -13.55 -4.75 16.53
N SER A 53 -13.44 -4.03 17.64
CA SER A 53 -12.42 -3.01 17.88
C SER A 53 -11.02 -3.53 17.51
N GLY A 54 -10.44 -2.96 16.46
CA GLY A 54 -9.12 -3.32 15.93
C GLY A 54 -8.42 -2.10 15.34
N ASN A 55 -7.17 -2.26 14.93
CA ASN A 55 -6.36 -1.19 14.32
C ASN A 55 -6.67 -1.00 12.83
N PHE A 56 -7.87 -1.34 12.37
CA PHE A 56 -8.28 -1.19 10.98
C PHE A 56 -8.55 0.27 10.62
N ALA A 57 -7.94 0.71 9.55
CA ALA A 57 -8.25 1.97 8.92
C ALA A 57 -9.46 1.82 7.98
N GLY A 58 -10.67 1.97 8.51
CA GLY A 58 -11.90 2.03 7.72
C GLY A 58 -12.09 3.36 7.02
N THR A 59 -13.21 3.49 6.28
CA THR A 59 -13.55 4.70 5.51
C THR A 59 -13.52 5.96 6.40
N GLY A 60 -12.83 7.00 5.92
CA GLY A 60 -12.60 8.26 6.66
C GLY A 60 -11.28 8.31 7.42
N SER A 61 -10.59 7.18 7.61
CA SER A 61 -9.24 7.17 8.22
C SER A 61 -8.26 7.97 7.37
N THR A 62 -7.28 8.59 8.04
CA THR A 62 -6.17 9.28 7.37
C THR A 62 -4.84 8.75 7.87
N VAL A 63 -3.93 8.51 6.93
CA VAL A 63 -2.59 8.00 7.19
C VAL A 63 -1.56 8.96 6.62
N GLY A 64 -0.89 9.67 7.50
CA GLY A 64 0.26 10.51 7.15
C GLY A 64 1.54 9.68 7.15
N ALA A 65 2.41 9.90 6.16
CA ALA A 65 3.72 9.29 6.10
C ALA A 65 4.77 10.24 5.54
N SER A 66 6.01 10.13 6.00
CA SER A 66 7.16 10.78 5.37
C SER A 66 8.19 9.73 4.95
N TYR A 67 8.79 9.91 3.78
CA TYR A 67 9.70 8.95 3.18
C TYR A 67 10.72 9.60 2.25
N ARG A 68 11.81 8.89 1.96
CA ARG A 68 12.76 9.28 0.92
C ARG A 68 12.19 8.90 -0.44
N VAL A 69 12.45 9.74 -1.47
CA VAL A 69 11.93 9.51 -2.83
C VAL A 69 12.94 8.84 -3.76
N LEU A 70 14.23 8.95 -3.44
CA LEU A 70 15.32 8.36 -4.22
C LEU A 70 16.36 7.71 -3.31
N PRO A 71 16.89 6.53 -3.68
CA PRO A 71 18.00 5.90 -2.96
C PRO A 71 19.22 6.80 -2.90
N GLY A 72 19.89 6.82 -1.76
CA GLY A 72 21.16 7.57 -1.57
C GLY A 72 21.01 9.09 -1.42
N LEU A 73 19.82 9.66 -1.68
CA LEU A 73 19.60 11.09 -1.50
C LEU A 73 18.89 11.39 -0.17
N PRO A 74 19.24 12.50 0.51
CA PRO A 74 18.63 12.85 1.79
C PRO A 74 17.23 13.44 1.68
N PHE A 75 16.75 13.71 0.46
CA PHE A 75 15.46 14.37 0.24
C PHE A 75 14.29 13.49 0.67
N ARG A 76 13.45 14.06 1.51
CA ARG A 76 12.22 13.44 1.99
C ARG A 76 11.02 14.19 1.46
N THR A 77 9.94 13.47 1.20
CA THR A 77 8.60 14.01 0.99
C THR A 77 7.66 13.51 2.08
N SER A 78 6.45 14.04 2.09
CA SER A 78 5.37 13.56 2.94
C SER A 78 4.11 13.41 2.11
N SER A 79 3.27 12.45 2.49
CA SER A 79 1.94 12.29 1.93
C SER A 79 0.93 12.06 3.05
N VAL A 80 -0.32 12.39 2.76
CA VAL A 80 -1.49 12.02 3.57
C VAL A 80 -2.45 11.29 2.65
N ALA A 81 -2.73 10.04 2.96
CA ALA A 81 -3.74 9.23 2.30
C ALA A 81 -5.01 9.21 3.15
N ARG A 82 -6.19 9.27 2.49
CA ARG A 82 -7.49 9.05 3.10
C ARG A 82 -8.10 7.78 2.55
N ILE A 83 -8.60 6.92 3.44
CA ILE A 83 -9.39 5.76 3.05
C ILE A 83 -10.79 6.25 2.62
N THR A 84 -11.15 5.97 1.37
CA THR A 84 -12.40 6.41 0.74
C THR A 84 -13.45 5.31 0.63
N ALA A 85 -13.01 4.05 0.59
CA ALA A 85 -13.89 2.89 0.58
C ALA A 85 -13.23 1.74 1.35
N PHE A 86 -14.05 0.89 1.96
CA PHE A 86 -13.59 -0.25 2.73
C PHE A 86 -14.69 -1.32 2.77
N GLU A 87 -14.33 -2.55 2.41
CA GLU A 87 -15.16 -3.74 2.55
C GLU A 87 -14.28 -4.88 3.11
N PHE A 88 -14.64 -5.37 4.28
CA PHE A 88 -13.84 -6.35 5.01
C PHE A 88 -13.62 -7.63 4.21
N ASN A 89 -12.36 -8.11 4.17
CA ASN A 89 -11.92 -9.28 3.41
C ASN A 89 -12.13 -9.17 1.89
N HIS A 90 -12.39 -7.99 1.37
CA HIS A 90 -12.57 -7.79 -0.06
C HIS A 90 -11.66 -6.70 -0.61
N TYR A 91 -11.82 -5.46 -0.17
CA TYR A 91 -10.98 -4.36 -0.66
C TYR A 91 -10.99 -3.15 0.28
N PHE A 92 -10.02 -2.28 0.08
CA PHE A 92 -10.08 -0.89 0.51
C PHE A 92 -9.38 0.01 -0.51
N GLU A 93 -9.76 1.28 -0.50
CA GLU A 93 -9.25 2.29 -1.41
C GLU A 93 -8.72 3.50 -0.63
N ASP A 94 -7.63 4.06 -1.10
CA ASP A 94 -7.12 5.33 -0.59
C ASP A 94 -6.89 6.34 -1.71
N VAL A 95 -7.03 7.62 -1.36
CA VAL A 95 -6.67 8.75 -2.20
C VAL A 95 -5.65 9.63 -1.49
N GLN A 96 -4.73 10.19 -2.24
CA GLN A 96 -3.81 11.17 -1.69
C GLN A 96 -4.54 12.52 -1.49
N GLU A 97 -4.63 12.99 -0.24
CA GLU A 97 -5.08 14.34 0.08
C GLU A 97 -3.95 15.36 -0.03
N LYS A 98 -2.74 14.95 0.39
CA LYS A 98 -1.51 15.74 0.30
C LYS A 98 -0.38 14.86 -0.14
N GLY A 99 0.49 15.34 -1.03
CA GLY A 99 1.64 14.55 -1.46
C GLY A 99 2.21 15.02 -2.79
N PRO A 100 3.14 14.24 -3.36
CA PRO A 100 3.91 14.65 -4.54
C PRO A 100 3.15 14.53 -5.87
N PHE A 101 2.05 13.78 -5.92
CA PHE A 101 1.28 13.59 -7.14
C PHE A 101 0.15 14.61 -7.26
N LYS A 102 -0.20 14.98 -8.48
CA LYS A 102 -1.39 15.79 -8.75
C LYS A 102 -2.67 15.04 -8.36
N THR A 103 -2.72 13.74 -8.68
CA THR A 103 -3.74 12.81 -8.22
C THR A 103 -3.11 11.46 -7.93
N TRP A 104 -3.65 10.76 -6.94
CA TRP A 104 -3.32 9.39 -6.60
C TRP A 104 -4.56 8.72 -6.06
N HIS A 105 -4.90 7.57 -6.61
CA HIS A 105 -5.94 6.67 -6.15
C HIS A 105 -5.36 5.26 -6.15
N HIS A 106 -5.47 4.56 -5.05
CA HIS A 106 -4.95 3.23 -4.87
C HIS A 106 -6.04 2.32 -4.30
N ARG A 107 -6.32 1.23 -5.00
CA ARG A 107 -7.24 0.18 -4.58
C ARG A 107 -6.45 -1.09 -4.29
N HIS A 108 -6.64 -1.61 -3.10
CA HIS A 108 -6.19 -2.92 -2.66
C HIS A 108 -7.34 -3.89 -2.72
N GLU A 109 -7.24 -4.97 -3.47
CA GLU A 109 -8.22 -6.04 -3.53
C GLU A 109 -7.60 -7.34 -3.01
N PHE A 110 -8.43 -8.16 -2.38
CA PHE A 110 -8.03 -9.42 -1.76
C PHE A 110 -9.05 -10.50 -2.13
N ALA A 111 -8.58 -11.63 -2.63
CA ALA A 111 -9.42 -12.76 -2.98
C ALA A 111 -8.80 -14.07 -2.50
N PRO A 112 -9.61 -15.03 -1.99
CA PRO A 112 -9.09 -16.36 -1.70
C PRO A 112 -8.75 -17.06 -3.01
N GLU A 113 -7.59 -17.70 -3.07
CA GLU A 113 -7.15 -18.43 -4.26
C GLU A 113 -6.34 -19.66 -3.86
N VAL A 114 -6.61 -20.80 -4.52
CA VAL A 114 -5.87 -22.03 -4.32
C VAL A 114 -4.84 -22.20 -5.43
N ARG A 115 -3.56 -22.38 -5.08
CA ARG A 115 -2.48 -22.72 -6.02
C ARG A 115 -1.79 -24.01 -5.57
N ASP A 116 -1.65 -24.94 -6.48
CA ASP A 116 -1.00 -26.25 -6.22
C ASP A 116 -1.52 -26.97 -4.96
N GLY A 117 -2.85 -26.87 -4.71
CA GLY A 117 -3.49 -27.47 -3.54
C GLY A 117 -3.30 -26.70 -2.23
N VAL A 118 -2.63 -25.55 -2.25
CA VAL A 118 -2.41 -24.69 -1.09
C VAL A 118 -3.42 -23.53 -1.10
N ASN A 119 -4.14 -23.38 0.01
CA ASN A 119 -5.02 -22.21 0.20
C ASN A 119 -4.17 -20.98 0.46
N GLY A 120 -4.50 -19.88 -0.22
CA GLY A 120 -3.80 -18.62 -0.09
C GLY A 120 -4.70 -17.43 -0.43
N THR A 121 -4.07 -16.28 -0.53
CA THR A 121 -4.72 -15.01 -0.86
C THR A 121 -4.05 -14.38 -2.07
N LEU A 122 -4.84 -14.03 -3.08
CA LEU A 122 -4.42 -13.14 -4.16
C LEU A 122 -4.62 -11.70 -3.70
N VAL A 123 -3.53 -10.93 -3.67
CA VAL A 123 -3.52 -9.49 -3.42
C VAL A 123 -3.34 -8.77 -4.74
N ILE A 124 -4.21 -7.81 -5.03
CA ILE A 124 -4.19 -7.01 -6.25
C ILE A 124 -4.13 -5.54 -5.85
N ASP A 125 -3.06 -4.86 -6.26
CA ASP A 125 -2.87 -3.43 -6.10
C ASP A 125 -3.16 -2.72 -7.43
N GLN A 126 -4.13 -1.83 -7.48
CA GLN A 126 -4.47 -1.00 -8.64
C GLN A 126 -4.21 0.46 -8.31
N VAL A 127 -3.26 1.06 -9.01
CA VAL A 127 -2.84 2.45 -8.78
C VAL A 127 -3.18 3.29 -10.00
N GLN A 128 -3.91 4.37 -9.78
CA GLN A 128 -4.18 5.42 -10.78
C GLN A 128 -3.55 6.73 -10.28
N TYR A 129 -2.67 7.33 -11.09
CA TYR A 129 -1.96 8.54 -10.65
C TYR A 129 -1.65 9.49 -11.80
N ASP A 130 -1.58 10.77 -11.48
CA ASP A 130 -1.06 11.82 -12.37
C ASP A 130 0.14 12.50 -11.68
N PRO A 131 1.36 12.35 -12.23
CA PRO A 131 2.53 13.00 -11.67
C PRO A 131 2.50 14.53 -11.80
N GLY A 132 1.59 15.10 -12.61
CA GLY A 132 1.56 16.52 -12.94
C GLY A 132 2.58 16.91 -14.01
N LEU A 133 2.85 18.22 -14.14
CA LEU A 133 3.87 18.79 -15.05
C LEU A 133 3.70 18.49 -16.55
N GLY A 134 2.51 18.08 -17.01
CA GLY A 134 2.20 17.89 -18.44
C GLY A 134 3.17 16.95 -19.15
N ALA A 135 3.76 17.39 -20.27
CA ALA A 135 4.70 16.58 -21.07
C ALA A 135 5.98 16.23 -20.32
N LEU A 136 6.52 17.15 -19.50
CA LEU A 136 7.68 16.88 -18.66
C LEU A 136 7.38 15.81 -17.60
N GLY A 137 6.17 15.85 -17.03
CA GLY A 137 5.71 14.83 -16.10
C GLY A 137 5.62 13.44 -16.77
N LYS A 138 5.23 13.36 -18.04
CA LYS A 138 5.20 12.10 -18.79
C LYS A 138 6.60 11.49 -18.96
N ILE A 139 7.58 12.31 -19.31
CA ILE A 139 8.98 11.87 -19.44
C ILE A 139 9.53 11.45 -18.08
N GLY A 140 9.34 12.26 -17.04
CA GLY A 140 9.76 11.94 -15.67
C GLY A 140 9.09 10.67 -15.14
N ASN A 141 7.82 10.44 -15.48
CA ASN A 141 7.13 9.19 -15.14
C ASN A 141 7.80 7.97 -15.78
N ALA A 142 8.04 8.00 -17.10
CA ALA A 142 8.61 6.88 -17.82
C ALA A 142 10.04 6.54 -17.34
N LEU A 143 10.84 7.55 -17.03
CA LEU A 143 12.24 7.37 -16.67
C LEU A 143 12.47 7.08 -15.17
N PHE A 144 11.60 7.58 -14.28
CA PHE A 144 11.85 7.54 -12.85
C PHE A 144 10.68 6.98 -12.03
N ILE A 145 9.46 7.51 -12.20
CA ILE A 145 8.33 7.17 -11.29
C ILE A 145 7.86 5.74 -11.53
N ALA A 146 7.56 5.36 -12.77
CA ALA A 146 7.06 4.03 -13.09
C ALA A 146 8.08 2.91 -12.76
N PRO A 147 9.38 3.03 -13.11
CA PRO A 147 10.38 2.06 -12.69
C PRO A 147 10.56 1.98 -11.16
N GLN A 148 10.49 3.11 -10.47
CA GLN A 148 10.60 3.14 -9.01
C GLN A 148 9.38 2.50 -8.34
N MET A 149 8.19 2.74 -8.88
CA MET A 149 6.95 2.11 -8.43
C MET A 149 7.02 0.60 -8.58
N GLN A 150 7.44 0.12 -9.77
CA GLN A 150 7.63 -1.32 -10.01
C GLN A 150 8.57 -1.96 -8.99
N LYS A 151 9.74 -1.34 -8.72
CA LYS A 151 10.69 -1.83 -7.71
C LYS A 151 10.09 -1.83 -6.30
N THR A 152 9.30 -0.81 -5.96
CA THR A 152 8.66 -0.71 -4.65
C THR A 152 7.63 -1.82 -4.46
N PHE A 153 6.76 -2.06 -5.44
CA PHE A 153 5.77 -3.14 -5.34
C PHE A 153 6.40 -4.53 -5.36
N CYS A 154 7.44 -4.75 -6.16
CA CYS A 154 8.21 -6.00 -6.11
C CYS A 154 8.82 -6.23 -4.70
N HIS A 155 9.39 -5.19 -4.09
CA HIS A 155 9.89 -5.29 -2.72
C HIS A 155 8.78 -5.60 -1.71
N ARG A 156 7.60 -4.97 -1.84
CA ARG A 156 6.45 -5.23 -0.97
C ARG A 156 6.02 -6.70 -0.99
N GLN A 157 6.03 -7.30 -2.18
CA GLN A 157 5.72 -8.73 -2.35
C GLN A 157 6.72 -9.60 -1.58
N LEU A 158 8.01 -9.39 -1.80
CA LEU A 158 9.07 -10.14 -1.10
C LEU A 158 9.02 -9.94 0.42
N ALA A 159 8.79 -8.71 0.88
CA ALA A 159 8.65 -8.41 2.29
C ALA A 159 7.44 -9.12 2.93
N LEU A 160 6.31 -9.18 2.21
CA LEU A 160 5.12 -9.91 2.67
C LEU A 160 5.41 -11.41 2.78
N GLU A 161 6.07 -12.00 1.79
CA GLU A 161 6.49 -13.41 1.83
C GLU A 161 7.37 -13.71 3.05
N GLU A 162 8.35 -12.86 3.33
CA GLU A 162 9.24 -13.00 4.49
C GLU A 162 8.45 -12.90 5.81
N ILE A 163 7.50 -11.95 5.90
CA ILE A 163 6.64 -11.79 7.07
C ILE A 163 5.79 -13.04 7.31
N VAL A 164 5.22 -13.63 6.26
CA VAL A 164 4.42 -14.86 6.35
C VAL A 164 5.30 -16.04 6.77
N HIS A 165 6.44 -16.25 6.11
CA HIS A 165 7.36 -17.34 6.45
C HIS A 165 7.90 -17.25 7.88
N SER A 166 8.09 -16.04 8.40
CA SER A 166 8.55 -15.83 9.78
C SER A 166 7.44 -15.92 10.84
N GLY A 167 6.19 -16.19 10.45
CA GLY A 167 5.04 -16.24 11.35
C GLY A 167 4.65 -14.90 11.98
N LYS A 168 5.07 -13.78 11.39
CA LYS A 168 4.87 -12.43 11.94
C LYS A 168 3.69 -11.68 11.30
N LEU A 169 2.84 -12.37 10.55
CA LEU A 169 1.71 -11.73 9.85
C LEU A 169 0.70 -11.13 10.84
N THR A 170 0.42 -11.82 11.94
CA THR A 170 -0.54 -11.38 12.97
C THR A 170 0.07 -10.54 14.09
N GLN A 171 1.39 -10.33 14.08
CA GLN A 171 2.06 -9.50 15.09
C GLN A 171 1.99 -8.02 14.67
N SER A 172 1.33 -7.21 15.51
CA SER A 172 1.37 -5.75 15.37
C SER A 172 2.80 -5.25 15.62
N GLY A 173 3.31 -4.42 14.72
CA GLY A 173 4.59 -3.75 14.86
C GLY A 173 4.55 -2.65 15.92
#